data_af83f763eabb495df5677a4b1d7b7e00
#
_entry.id   af83f763eabb495df5677a4b1d7b7e00
#
_cell.length_a   1.000
_cell.length_b   1.000
_cell.length_c   1.000
_cell.angle_alpha   90.00
_cell.angle_beta   90.00
_cell.angle_gamma   90.00
#
_symmetry.space_group_name_H-M   'P 1'
#
loop_
_entity.id
_entity.type
_entity.pdbx_description
1 polymer ?
#
loop_
_entity_poly.entity_id
_entity_poly.type
_entity_poly.pdbx_seq_one_letter_code
_entity_poly.pdbx_strand_id
1 'polypeptide(L)'
;MKNSEYWEERIANNIWTTYNNLEERNRALLEMYQEASLSISDELYRVGEKLKSSRPMLSDMHKFNRLSGLQRNMENIIKELGENVEGFGKKGMFEGFKDVYSNVRMELGELEFDIVPKKVMKEMLDRPWLGSNFSTRLWKNTQVLANNLNDILTNGLTQGKTVTEMVIELNNRMNEGFNVSHRLIRTETMHYLNESAFKGYVDGGCEEVQVWAALDERVCPKCGKLHSKKYRVDKRPILPFHAHCRCTYLPVIDLDDKKGDNNIKDTKDFNELEVSLKNRLQVKISNDVKKLDFNVVKDTCVSMEKAFNEFPQLKGFVDELYTSKSGMMSCAPTDRSFSLTKISFNPTYYKDNKIKEVYLRDAASGFHPKETTYEISGVHELGHAVEAYLIKSKRLKSDIENIMCWNDCTIAKHIVSEACKKAKKTEEGKGLKNAELKNNISGYALNDASECMAEAFADYFGNKDKASILSKEIMKIVKEMMK
;
A
#
# COMPACT_ATOMS: atom_id res chain seq x y z
N MET A 1 -14.98 11.82 -14.02
CA MET A 1 -15.01 11.37 -12.61
C MET A 1 -15.23 12.60 -11.74
N LYS A 2 -16.10 12.54 -10.74
CA LYS A 2 -16.24 13.68 -9.82
C LYS A 2 -14.97 13.80 -8.97
N ASN A 3 -14.59 15.01 -8.57
CA ASN A 3 -13.42 15.27 -7.73
C ASN A 3 -13.39 14.38 -6.46
N SER A 4 -14.54 14.25 -5.80
CA SER A 4 -14.69 13.41 -4.60
C SER A 4 -14.47 11.91 -4.87
N GLU A 5 -14.93 11.38 -6.00
CA GLU A 5 -14.73 9.98 -6.40
C GLU A 5 -13.24 9.69 -6.66
N TYR A 6 -12.53 10.65 -7.30
CA TYR A 6 -11.10 10.55 -7.53
C TYR A 6 -10.29 10.44 -6.23
N TRP A 7 -10.60 11.31 -5.25
CA TRP A 7 -9.88 11.33 -3.98
C TRP A 7 -10.32 10.21 -3.02
N GLU A 8 -11.59 9.78 -3.11
CA GLU A 8 -12.05 8.62 -2.35
C GLU A 8 -11.25 7.37 -2.69
N GLU A 9 -11.10 7.08 -3.98
CA GLU A 9 -10.37 5.91 -4.46
C GLU A 9 -8.90 5.90 -4.00
N ARG A 10 -8.25 7.06 -4.03
CA ARG A 10 -6.81 7.18 -3.77
C ARG A 10 -6.45 7.39 -2.30
N ILE A 11 -7.25 8.14 -1.59
CA ILE A 11 -6.92 8.54 -0.22
C ILE A 11 -7.83 7.87 0.80
N ALA A 12 -9.16 7.99 0.69
CA ALA A 12 -10.05 7.41 1.70
C ALA A 12 -9.91 5.90 1.77
N ASN A 13 -9.87 5.21 0.63
CA ASN A 13 -9.68 3.76 0.57
C ASN A 13 -8.33 3.33 1.14
N ASN A 14 -7.26 4.09 0.92
CA ASN A 14 -5.96 3.82 1.53
C ASN A 14 -6.02 3.95 3.07
N ILE A 15 -6.62 5.02 3.59
CA ILE A 15 -6.80 5.22 5.03
C ILE A 15 -7.60 4.07 5.64
N TRP A 16 -8.69 3.66 5.02
CA TRP A 16 -9.52 2.55 5.50
C TRP A 16 -8.80 1.20 5.41
N THR A 17 -8.01 0.98 4.37
CA THR A 17 -7.17 -0.23 4.24
C THR A 17 -6.11 -0.27 5.33
N THR A 18 -5.38 0.83 5.54
CA THR A 18 -4.41 0.95 6.63
C THR A 18 -5.06 0.70 7.99
N TYR A 19 -6.23 1.30 8.23
CA TYR A 19 -7.01 1.09 9.46
C TYR A 19 -7.42 -0.38 9.64
N ASN A 20 -7.95 -1.02 8.60
CA ASN A 20 -8.36 -2.43 8.66
C ASN A 20 -7.17 -3.37 8.90
N ASN A 21 -6.02 -3.13 8.25
CA ASN A 21 -4.79 -3.90 8.47
C ASN A 21 -4.29 -3.78 9.92
N LEU A 22 -4.43 -2.61 10.53
CA LEU A 22 -4.10 -2.42 11.94
C LEU A 22 -5.13 -3.11 12.86
N GLU A 23 -6.39 -3.20 12.44
CA GLU A 23 -7.43 -3.92 13.19
C GLU A 23 -7.23 -5.43 13.18
N GLU A 24 -6.75 -6.02 12.08
CA GLU A 24 -6.42 -7.45 12.03
C GLU A 24 -5.37 -7.85 13.08
N ARG A 25 -4.50 -6.92 13.46
CA ARG A 25 -3.51 -7.12 14.54
C ARG A 25 -4.13 -7.16 15.94
N ASN A 26 -5.38 -6.77 16.12
CA ASN A 26 -6.05 -6.77 17.44
C ASN A 26 -6.22 -8.16 18.04
N ARG A 27 -5.97 -9.23 17.28
CA ARG A 27 -5.83 -10.59 17.84
C ARG A 27 -4.71 -10.65 18.86
N ALA A 28 -3.58 -10.00 18.61
CA ALA A 28 -2.48 -9.93 19.58
C ALA A 28 -2.89 -9.19 20.88
N LEU A 29 -3.74 -8.16 20.76
CA LEU A 29 -4.32 -7.51 21.93
C LEU A 29 -5.18 -8.46 22.77
N LEU A 30 -6.01 -9.31 22.13
CA LEU A 30 -6.81 -10.32 22.82
C LEU A 30 -5.90 -11.33 23.53
N GLU A 31 -4.84 -11.79 22.88
CA GLU A 31 -3.85 -12.71 23.46
C GLU A 31 -3.21 -12.12 24.72
N MET A 32 -2.80 -10.84 24.71
CA MET A 32 -2.26 -10.15 25.90
C MET A 32 -3.25 -10.18 27.09
N TYR A 33 -4.54 -9.94 26.84
CA TYR A 33 -5.57 -9.98 27.88
C TYR A 33 -5.83 -11.39 28.39
N GLN A 34 -5.79 -12.39 27.51
CA GLN A 34 -5.95 -13.81 27.87
C GLN A 34 -4.77 -14.30 28.73
N GLU A 35 -3.53 -13.96 28.36
CA GLU A 35 -2.33 -14.31 29.14
C GLU A 35 -2.36 -13.67 30.54
N ALA A 36 -2.70 -12.38 30.61
CA ALA A 36 -2.86 -11.71 31.91
C ALA A 36 -3.98 -12.34 32.75
N SER A 37 -5.11 -12.71 32.12
CA SER A 37 -6.24 -13.37 32.79
C SER A 37 -5.85 -14.75 33.36
N LEU A 38 -5.09 -15.55 32.60
CA LEU A 38 -4.56 -16.83 33.06
C LEU A 38 -3.59 -16.65 34.21
N SER A 39 -2.66 -15.67 34.11
CA SER A 39 -1.71 -15.38 35.18
C SER A 39 -2.39 -14.99 36.51
N ILE A 40 -3.45 -14.17 36.45
CA ILE A 40 -4.27 -13.81 37.63
C ILE A 40 -4.98 -15.03 38.19
N SER A 41 -5.55 -15.87 37.31
CA SER A 41 -6.24 -17.10 37.70
C SER A 41 -5.30 -18.07 38.43
N ASP A 42 -4.09 -18.27 37.90
CA ASP A 42 -3.06 -19.13 38.49
C ASP A 42 -2.63 -18.64 39.86
N GLU A 43 -2.44 -17.32 40.03
CA GLU A 43 -2.12 -16.76 41.36
C GLU A 43 -3.21 -17.05 42.39
N LEU A 44 -4.48 -16.96 41.99
CA LEU A 44 -5.61 -17.24 42.91
C LEU A 44 -5.71 -18.74 43.25
N TYR A 45 -5.52 -19.63 42.26
CA TYR A 45 -5.49 -21.07 42.52
C TYR A 45 -4.33 -21.47 43.45
N ARG A 46 -3.11 -20.91 43.27
CA ARG A 46 -1.95 -21.13 44.15
C ARG A 46 -2.24 -20.72 45.61
N VAL A 47 -2.97 -19.64 45.81
CA VAL A 47 -3.39 -19.22 47.16
C VAL A 47 -4.38 -20.21 47.70
N GLY A 48 -5.39 -20.66 46.97
CA GLY A 48 -6.34 -21.71 47.39
C GLY A 48 -5.66 -23.02 47.80
N GLU A 49 -4.69 -23.48 47.00
CA GLU A 49 -3.88 -24.68 47.32
C GLU A 49 -3.08 -24.50 48.60
N LYS A 50 -2.40 -23.38 48.82
CA LYS A 50 -1.64 -23.10 50.05
C LYS A 50 -2.52 -23.05 51.28
N LEU A 51 -3.78 -22.65 51.15
CA LEU A 51 -4.77 -22.64 52.22
C LEU A 51 -5.43 -24.00 52.40
N LYS A 52 -5.25 -24.95 51.48
CA LYS A 52 -5.96 -26.24 51.42
C LYS A 52 -7.48 -26.05 51.49
N SER A 53 -7.99 -25.00 50.89
CA SER A 53 -9.39 -24.60 50.93
C SER A 53 -9.86 -24.16 49.53
N SER A 54 -10.99 -24.75 49.12
CA SER A 54 -11.69 -24.28 47.91
C SER A 54 -12.50 -22.99 48.15
N ARG A 55 -12.66 -22.61 49.41
CA ARG A 55 -13.37 -21.40 49.90
C ARG A 55 -12.51 -20.64 50.91
N PRO A 56 -11.49 -19.92 50.45
CA PRO A 56 -10.64 -19.14 51.34
C PRO A 56 -11.46 -18.02 51.98
N MET A 57 -11.32 -17.83 53.29
CA MET A 57 -11.97 -16.76 54.02
C MET A 57 -11.04 -15.55 54.15
N LEU A 58 -11.62 -14.35 54.21
CA LEU A 58 -10.86 -13.10 54.36
C LEU A 58 -9.95 -13.13 55.61
N SER A 59 -10.42 -13.71 56.70
CA SER A 59 -9.64 -13.90 57.92
C SER A 59 -8.37 -14.74 57.73
N ASP A 60 -8.42 -15.79 56.87
CA ASP A 60 -7.27 -16.65 56.56
C ASP A 60 -6.26 -15.94 55.67
N MET A 61 -6.76 -15.05 54.82
CA MET A 61 -5.93 -14.22 53.92
C MET A 61 -5.17 -13.14 54.71
N HIS A 62 -5.81 -12.50 55.70
CA HIS A 62 -5.17 -11.49 56.57
C HIS A 62 -4.10 -12.08 57.48
N LYS A 63 -4.33 -13.28 58.03
CA LYS A 63 -3.46 -13.96 59.01
C LYS A 63 -2.00 -14.11 58.53
N PHE A 64 -1.74 -14.05 57.23
CA PHE A 64 -0.42 -14.26 56.68
C PHE A 64 -0.05 -13.18 55.61
N ASN A 65 -0.67 -12.02 55.61
CA ASN A 65 -0.50 -10.97 54.60
C ASN A 65 -0.66 -11.46 53.14
N ARG A 66 -1.38 -12.58 52.95
CA ARG A 66 -1.55 -13.21 51.63
C ARG A 66 -2.42 -12.38 50.70
N LEU A 67 -3.42 -11.69 51.27
CA LEU A 67 -4.29 -10.78 50.49
C LEU A 67 -3.46 -9.66 49.86
N SER A 68 -2.64 -8.97 50.67
CA SER A 68 -1.78 -7.87 50.15
C SER A 68 -0.75 -8.37 49.12
N GLY A 69 -0.24 -9.61 49.32
CA GLY A 69 0.63 -10.24 48.31
C GLY A 69 -0.07 -10.53 47.01
N LEU A 70 -1.27 -11.13 47.09
CA LEU A 70 -2.08 -11.43 45.88
C LEU A 70 -2.51 -10.15 45.14
N GLN A 71 -3.01 -9.15 45.87
CA GLN A 71 -3.37 -7.85 45.29
C GLN A 71 -2.20 -7.20 44.58
N ARG A 72 -1.00 -7.18 45.21
CA ARG A 72 0.21 -6.63 44.59
C ARG A 72 0.60 -7.39 43.32
N ASN A 73 0.52 -8.72 43.32
CA ASN A 73 0.81 -9.52 42.13
C ASN A 73 -0.17 -9.22 41.00
N MET A 74 -1.47 -9.14 41.31
CA MET A 74 -2.50 -8.75 40.32
C MET A 74 -2.26 -7.34 39.77
N GLU A 75 -1.92 -6.37 40.64
CA GLU A 75 -1.59 -5.01 40.20
C GLU A 75 -0.38 -4.98 39.26
N ASN A 76 0.66 -5.78 39.55
CA ASN A 76 1.84 -5.88 38.68
C ASN A 76 1.47 -6.48 37.29
N ILE A 77 0.66 -7.55 37.27
CA ILE A 77 0.19 -8.18 36.02
C ILE A 77 -0.60 -7.16 35.18
N ILE A 78 -1.51 -6.40 35.82
CA ILE A 78 -2.32 -5.40 35.12
C ILE A 78 -1.48 -4.21 34.67
N LYS A 79 -0.46 -3.82 35.44
CA LYS A 79 0.49 -2.78 35.03
C LYS A 79 1.28 -3.21 33.80
N GLU A 80 1.84 -4.42 33.82
CA GLU A 80 2.56 -4.99 32.66
C GLU A 80 1.65 -5.10 31.43
N LEU A 81 0.41 -5.57 31.61
CA LEU A 81 -0.59 -5.57 30.55
C LEU A 81 -0.80 -4.15 29.97
N GLY A 82 -0.93 -3.14 30.84
CA GLY A 82 -1.08 -1.75 30.41
C GLY A 82 0.11 -1.24 29.58
N GLU A 83 1.34 -1.55 30.00
CA GLU A 83 2.57 -1.21 29.28
C GLU A 83 2.62 -1.89 27.89
N ASN A 84 2.27 -3.17 27.82
CA ASN A 84 2.24 -3.94 26.57
C ASN A 84 1.17 -3.40 25.60
N VAL A 85 -0.04 -3.10 26.10
CA VAL A 85 -1.13 -2.52 25.31
C VAL A 85 -0.79 -1.11 24.81
N GLU A 86 -0.12 -0.30 25.65
CA GLU A 86 0.35 1.03 25.23
C GLU A 86 1.39 0.95 24.10
N GLY A 87 2.38 0.07 24.27
CA GLY A 87 3.40 -0.18 23.27
C GLY A 87 2.82 -0.67 21.93
N PHE A 88 1.91 -1.63 22.03
CA PHE A 88 1.18 -2.17 20.86
C PHE A 88 0.40 -1.07 20.11
N GLY A 89 -0.41 -0.29 20.83
CA GLY A 89 -1.22 0.79 20.23
C GLY A 89 -0.35 1.87 19.59
N LYS A 90 0.68 2.37 20.30
CA LYS A 90 1.60 3.38 19.77
C LYS A 90 2.34 2.91 18.53
N LYS A 91 2.83 1.65 18.52
CA LYS A 91 3.51 1.08 17.36
C LYS A 91 2.61 1.08 16.12
N GLY A 92 1.39 0.56 16.25
CA GLY A 92 0.42 0.55 15.14
C GLY A 92 0.08 1.94 14.64
N MET A 93 -0.15 2.91 15.54
CA MET A 93 -0.43 4.30 15.18
C MET A 93 0.74 4.95 14.44
N PHE A 94 1.99 4.73 14.85
CA PHE A 94 3.16 5.28 14.16
C PHE A 94 3.38 4.68 12.77
N GLU A 95 3.18 3.38 12.62
CA GLU A 95 3.25 2.71 11.32
C GLU A 95 2.18 3.27 10.38
N GLY A 96 0.91 3.26 10.82
CA GLY A 96 -0.20 3.80 10.02
C GLY A 96 -0.06 5.28 9.70
N PHE A 97 0.50 6.09 10.61
CA PHE A 97 0.77 7.51 10.33
C PHE A 97 1.69 7.68 9.12
N LYS A 98 2.81 6.95 9.10
CA LYS A 98 3.76 7.02 7.99
C LYS A 98 3.13 6.62 6.67
N ASP A 99 2.38 5.51 6.68
CA ASP A 99 1.75 4.97 5.47
C ASP A 99 0.74 5.99 4.90
N VAL A 100 -0.13 6.53 5.74
CA VAL A 100 -1.15 7.51 5.32
C VAL A 100 -0.52 8.83 4.89
N TYR A 101 0.45 9.37 5.64
CA TYR A 101 1.14 10.61 5.27
C TYR A 101 1.82 10.49 3.92
N SER A 102 2.59 9.41 3.73
CA SER A 102 3.30 9.16 2.47
C SER A 102 2.36 8.99 1.30
N ASN A 103 1.25 8.25 1.47
CA ASN A 103 0.24 8.10 0.44
C ASN A 103 -0.39 9.45 0.07
N VAL A 104 -0.80 10.25 1.04
CA VAL A 104 -1.39 11.58 0.80
C VAL A 104 -0.44 12.48 0.02
N ARG A 105 0.85 12.54 0.42
CA ARG A 105 1.85 13.37 -0.27
C ARG A 105 2.07 12.91 -1.71
N MET A 106 2.19 11.60 -1.94
CA MET A 106 2.32 11.03 -3.29
C MET A 106 1.10 11.32 -4.16
N GLU A 107 -0.11 11.15 -3.63
CA GLU A 107 -1.35 11.41 -4.37
C GLU A 107 -1.56 12.91 -4.66
N LEU A 108 -0.98 13.81 -3.85
CA LEU A 108 -0.93 15.24 -4.12
C LEU A 108 0.10 15.63 -5.20
N GLY A 109 0.89 14.65 -5.68
CA GLY A 109 1.87 14.83 -6.77
C GLY A 109 3.29 15.14 -6.30
N GLU A 110 3.61 14.91 -5.03
CA GLU A 110 4.95 15.11 -4.50
C GLU A 110 5.69 13.77 -4.44
N LEU A 111 6.74 13.62 -5.24
CA LEU A 111 7.58 12.41 -5.27
C LEU A 111 8.78 12.50 -4.31
N GLU A 112 9.20 13.69 -3.95
CA GLU A 112 10.25 13.97 -2.98
C GLU A 112 9.67 14.79 -1.84
N PHE A 113 9.55 14.19 -0.67
CA PHE A 113 9.12 14.86 0.55
C PHE A 113 9.81 14.22 1.76
N ASP A 114 10.10 15.04 2.77
CA ASP A 114 10.64 14.54 4.01
C ASP A 114 9.60 13.75 4.80
N ILE A 115 9.97 12.57 5.25
CA ILE A 115 9.15 11.79 6.17
C ILE A 115 9.08 12.57 7.49
N VAL A 116 7.86 12.68 8.03
CA VAL A 116 7.63 13.38 9.31
C VAL A 116 8.57 12.80 10.39
N PRO A 117 9.41 13.60 11.04
CA PRO A 117 10.29 13.11 12.08
C PRO A 117 9.53 12.41 13.20
N LYS A 118 10.11 11.31 13.73
CA LYS A 118 9.49 10.53 14.82
C LYS A 118 9.11 11.38 16.04
N LYS A 119 9.90 12.45 16.32
CA LYS A 119 9.60 13.40 17.38
C LYS A 119 8.27 14.12 17.15
N VAL A 120 8.04 14.63 15.94
CA VAL A 120 6.79 15.32 15.57
C VAL A 120 5.59 14.37 15.63
N MET A 121 5.75 13.15 15.10
CA MET A 121 4.70 12.12 15.21
C MET A 121 4.34 11.82 16.66
N LYS A 122 5.34 11.75 17.55
CA LYS A 122 5.13 11.55 18.99
C LYS A 122 4.39 12.74 19.62
N GLU A 123 4.81 13.96 19.31
CA GLU A 123 4.14 15.19 19.79
C GLU A 123 2.67 15.24 19.33
N MET A 124 2.37 14.79 18.12
CA MET A 124 1.00 14.71 17.62
C MET A 124 0.18 13.65 18.37
N LEU A 125 0.76 12.48 18.67
CA LEU A 125 0.09 11.43 19.43
C LEU A 125 -0.14 11.83 20.90
N ASP A 126 0.80 12.55 21.49
CA ASP A 126 0.71 13.01 22.88
C ASP A 126 -0.21 14.24 23.03
N ARG A 127 -0.59 14.89 21.92
CA ARG A 127 -1.49 16.06 21.94
C ARG A 127 -2.88 15.67 22.42
N PRO A 128 -3.41 16.32 23.48
CA PRO A 128 -4.75 16.05 23.94
C PRO A 128 -5.82 16.39 22.87
N TRP A 129 -6.79 15.51 22.68
CA TRP A 129 -8.01 15.78 21.93
C TRP A 129 -9.22 15.28 22.72
N LEU A 130 -10.33 16.03 22.69
CA LEU A 130 -11.48 15.78 23.58
C LEU A 130 -11.07 15.62 25.06
N GLY A 131 -10.17 16.47 25.53
CA GLY A 131 -9.77 16.58 26.93
C GLY A 131 -8.67 15.63 27.41
N SER A 132 -8.17 14.71 26.59
CA SER A 132 -7.11 13.79 27.00
C SER A 132 -6.39 13.20 25.78
N ASN A 133 -5.28 12.47 26.00
CA ASN A 133 -4.55 11.73 24.96
C ASN A 133 -4.69 10.21 25.17
N PHE A 134 -4.20 9.44 24.20
CA PHE A 134 -4.25 7.96 24.21
C PHE A 134 -3.71 7.35 25.50
N SER A 135 -2.47 7.69 25.88
CA SER A 135 -1.80 7.12 27.06
C SER A 135 -2.60 7.39 28.33
N THR A 136 -3.02 8.63 28.54
CA THR A 136 -3.81 9.01 29.73
C THR A 136 -5.14 8.26 29.81
N ARG A 137 -5.84 8.10 28.69
CA ARG A 137 -7.08 7.33 28.63
C ARG A 137 -6.86 5.85 28.90
N LEU A 138 -5.79 5.29 28.33
CA LEU A 138 -5.43 3.88 28.53
C LEU A 138 -5.13 3.62 30.01
N TRP A 139 -4.24 4.40 30.62
CA TRP A 139 -3.86 4.22 32.02
C TRP A 139 -5.02 4.42 32.99
N LYS A 140 -5.94 5.34 32.69
CA LYS A 140 -7.18 5.47 33.45
C LYS A 140 -8.03 4.20 33.36
N ASN A 141 -8.19 3.61 32.19
CA ASN A 141 -8.95 2.38 32.00
C ASN A 141 -8.26 1.19 32.70
N THR A 142 -6.93 1.11 32.61
CA THR A 142 -6.11 0.09 33.28
C THR A 142 -6.26 0.17 34.80
N GLN A 143 -6.24 1.38 35.37
CA GLN A 143 -6.45 1.57 36.82
C GLN A 143 -7.88 1.18 37.23
N VAL A 144 -8.89 1.52 36.44
CA VAL A 144 -10.28 1.10 36.69
C VAL A 144 -10.39 -0.43 36.67
N LEU A 145 -9.72 -1.09 35.73
CA LEU A 145 -9.67 -2.54 35.64
C LEU A 145 -9.03 -3.14 36.90
N ALA A 146 -7.87 -2.65 37.32
CA ALA A 146 -7.17 -3.11 38.53
C ALA A 146 -8.06 -2.98 39.78
N ASN A 147 -8.70 -1.82 39.95
CA ASN A 147 -9.61 -1.60 41.09
C ASN A 147 -10.79 -2.59 41.08
N ASN A 148 -11.43 -2.79 39.92
CA ASN A 148 -12.54 -3.74 39.78
C ASN A 148 -12.12 -5.20 40.11
N LEU A 149 -10.92 -5.61 39.68
CA LEU A 149 -10.40 -6.95 40.01
C LEU A 149 -10.13 -7.09 41.50
N ASN A 150 -9.58 -6.07 42.16
CA ASN A 150 -9.40 -6.04 43.61
C ASN A 150 -10.73 -6.09 44.37
N ASP A 151 -11.76 -5.40 43.89
CA ASP A 151 -13.11 -5.43 44.48
C ASP A 151 -13.75 -6.81 44.34
N ILE A 152 -13.63 -7.47 43.18
CA ILE A 152 -14.11 -8.85 42.95
C ILE A 152 -13.45 -9.80 43.92
N LEU A 153 -12.12 -9.69 44.06
CA LEU A 153 -11.37 -10.54 45.01
C LEU A 153 -11.82 -10.32 46.44
N THR A 154 -11.87 -9.07 46.91
CA THR A 154 -12.22 -8.73 48.29
C THR A 154 -13.66 -9.12 48.60
N ASN A 155 -14.61 -8.83 47.72
CA ASN A 155 -16.00 -9.20 47.86
C ASN A 155 -16.21 -10.73 47.84
N GLY A 156 -15.52 -11.42 46.91
CA GLY A 156 -15.57 -12.87 46.82
C GLY A 156 -15.09 -13.56 48.09
N LEU A 157 -13.97 -13.12 48.68
CA LEU A 157 -13.44 -13.60 49.95
C LEU A 157 -14.36 -13.31 51.13
N THR A 158 -14.99 -12.12 51.15
CA THR A 158 -15.94 -11.72 52.19
C THR A 158 -17.22 -12.56 52.14
N GLN A 159 -17.70 -12.88 50.94
CA GLN A 159 -18.90 -13.66 50.70
C GLN A 159 -18.67 -15.17 50.76
N GLY A 160 -17.44 -15.64 50.97
CA GLY A 160 -17.07 -17.04 51.01
C GLY A 160 -17.24 -17.76 49.65
N LYS A 161 -17.02 -17.06 48.53
CA LYS A 161 -17.03 -17.65 47.20
C LYS A 161 -15.88 -18.66 47.06
N THR A 162 -16.10 -19.65 46.22
CA THR A 162 -15.03 -20.57 45.82
C THR A 162 -13.99 -19.87 44.96
N VAL A 163 -12.77 -20.42 44.92
CA VAL A 163 -11.71 -19.95 44.02
C VAL A 163 -12.21 -19.93 42.56
N THR A 164 -12.93 -20.97 42.13
CA THR A 164 -13.47 -21.08 40.79
C THR A 164 -14.49 -19.98 40.46
N GLU A 165 -15.40 -19.68 41.40
CA GLU A 165 -16.39 -18.60 41.22
C GLU A 165 -15.68 -17.23 41.04
N MET A 166 -14.67 -16.95 41.86
CA MET A 166 -13.87 -15.73 41.78
C MET A 166 -13.09 -15.66 40.44
N VAL A 167 -12.48 -16.77 40.00
CA VAL A 167 -11.78 -16.85 38.71
C VAL A 167 -12.71 -16.57 37.55
N ILE A 168 -13.93 -17.09 37.55
CA ILE A 168 -14.92 -16.81 36.49
C ILE A 168 -15.26 -15.31 36.46
N GLU A 169 -15.48 -14.67 37.60
CA GLU A 169 -15.77 -13.24 37.68
C GLU A 169 -14.59 -12.38 37.21
N LEU A 170 -13.36 -12.72 37.59
CA LEU A 170 -12.14 -12.05 37.14
C LEU A 170 -11.96 -12.18 35.65
N ASN A 171 -12.15 -13.37 35.06
CA ASN A 171 -12.04 -13.59 33.62
C ASN A 171 -13.08 -12.78 32.82
N ASN A 172 -14.32 -12.71 33.33
CA ASN A 172 -15.36 -11.87 32.71
C ASN A 172 -14.97 -10.38 32.73
N ARG A 173 -14.41 -9.91 33.84
CA ARG A 173 -13.94 -8.53 33.97
C ARG A 173 -12.74 -8.23 33.06
N MET A 174 -11.83 -9.20 32.87
CA MET A 174 -10.72 -9.08 31.93
C MET A 174 -11.22 -8.98 30.46
N ASN A 175 -12.26 -9.74 30.09
CA ASN A 175 -12.90 -9.63 28.77
C ASN A 175 -13.55 -8.26 28.55
N GLU A 176 -14.20 -7.69 29.58
CA GLU A 176 -14.71 -6.32 29.51
C GLU A 176 -13.56 -5.31 29.37
N GLY A 177 -12.46 -5.49 30.08
CA GLY A 177 -11.24 -4.69 29.96
C GLY A 177 -10.66 -4.72 28.55
N PHE A 178 -10.61 -5.89 27.92
CA PHE A 178 -10.23 -6.04 26.52
C PHE A 178 -11.13 -5.20 25.60
N ASN A 179 -12.47 -5.31 25.74
CA ASN A 179 -13.42 -4.57 24.91
C ASN A 179 -13.24 -3.05 25.04
N VAL A 180 -12.97 -2.56 26.25
CA VAL A 180 -12.70 -1.14 26.52
C VAL A 180 -11.42 -0.69 25.80
N SER A 181 -10.34 -1.46 25.93
CA SER A 181 -9.05 -1.13 25.32
C SER A 181 -9.09 -1.27 23.80
N HIS A 182 -9.75 -2.28 23.27
CA HIS A 182 -9.97 -2.45 21.83
C HIS A 182 -10.73 -1.26 21.23
N ARG A 183 -11.83 -0.84 21.87
CA ARG A 183 -12.58 0.35 21.44
C ARG A 183 -11.73 1.62 21.51
N LEU A 184 -10.90 1.78 22.54
CA LEU A 184 -9.99 2.92 22.68
C LEU A 184 -8.97 2.93 21.53
N ILE A 185 -8.23 1.84 21.34
CA ILE A 185 -7.21 1.73 20.29
C ILE A 185 -7.82 2.02 18.93
N ARG A 186 -8.97 1.45 18.57
CA ARG A 186 -9.65 1.72 17.31
C ARG A 186 -9.97 3.19 17.09
N THR A 187 -10.48 3.84 18.12
CA THR A 187 -10.87 5.26 18.06
C THR A 187 -9.66 6.16 17.93
N GLU A 188 -8.63 5.92 18.73
CA GLU A 188 -7.38 6.68 18.71
C GLU A 188 -6.60 6.46 17.40
N THR A 189 -6.57 5.22 16.88
CA THR A 189 -5.96 4.92 15.58
C THR A 189 -6.63 5.74 14.48
N MET A 190 -7.96 5.72 14.39
CA MET A 190 -8.66 6.50 13.37
C MET A 190 -8.43 8.00 13.51
N HIS A 191 -8.36 8.52 14.74
CA HIS A 191 -7.98 9.90 14.99
C HIS A 191 -6.59 10.21 14.44
N TYR A 192 -5.61 9.37 14.76
CA TYR A 192 -4.22 9.60 14.42
C TYR A 192 -3.95 9.46 12.91
N LEU A 193 -4.65 8.52 12.23
CA LEU A 193 -4.60 8.42 10.76
C LEU A 193 -5.21 9.67 10.09
N ASN A 194 -6.30 10.21 10.64
CA ASN A 194 -6.90 11.46 10.14
C ASN A 194 -5.96 12.67 10.36
N GLU A 195 -5.28 12.74 11.50
CA GLU A 195 -4.29 13.79 11.74
C GLU A 195 -3.08 13.65 10.80
N SER A 196 -2.70 12.43 10.47
CA SER A 196 -1.67 12.13 9.48
C SER A 196 -2.05 12.62 8.07
N ALA A 197 -3.24 12.23 7.60
CA ALA A 197 -3.76 12.69 6.32
C ALA A 197 -3.87 14.21 6.27
N PHE A 198 -4.40 14.80 7.34
CA PHE A 198 -4.53 16.24 7.45
C PHE A 198 -3.17 16.96 7.39
N LYS A 199 -2.17 16.44 8.10
CA LYS A 199 -0.82 16.99 8.00
C LYS A 199 -0.29 16.90 6.56
N GLY A 200 -0.52 15.79 5.87
CA GLY A 200 -0.17 15.64 4.46
C GLY A 200 -0.84 16.69 3.57
N TYR A 201 -2.13 17.01 3.81
CA TYR A 201 -2.84 18.06 3.09
C TYR A 201 -2.26 19.45 3.34
N VAL A 202 -1.98 19.80 4.59
CA VAL A 202 -1.40 21.09 4.95
C VAL A 202 -0.01 21.24 4.35
N ASP A 203 0.83 20.22 4.48
CA ASP A 203 2.19 20.23 3.93
C ASP A 203 2.17 20.27 2.38
N GLY A 204 1.12 19.72 1.74
CA GLY A 204 0.86 19.80 0.30
C GLY A 204 0.12 21.06 -0.16
N GLY A 205 -0.06 22.06 0.74
CA GLY A 205 -0.65 23.36 0.40
C GLY A 205 -2.16 23.36 0.17
N CYS A 206 -2.91 22.34 0.63
CA CYS A 206 -4.37 22.33 0.53
C CYS A 206 -4.98 23.38 1.49
N GLU A 207 -5.90 24.20 0.98
CA GLU A 207 -6.58 25.21 1.77
C GLU A 207 -7.90 24.71 2.36
N GLU A 208 -8.55 23.76 1.70
CA GLU A 208 -9.83 23.19 2.10
C GLU A 208 -9.82 21.66 2.11
N VAL A 209 -10.62 21.10 3.02
CA VAL A 209 -10.90 19.66 3.11
C VAL A 209 -12.41 19.44 3.20
N GLN A 210 -12.87 18.27 2.74
CA GLN A 210 -14.25 17.84 2.94
C GLN A 210 -14.31 16.62 3.85
N VAL A 211 -15.33 16.53 4.69
CA VAL A 211 -15.58 15.34 5.51
C VAL A 211 -16.12 14.24 4.61
N TRP A 212 -15.51 13.05 4.71
CA TRP A 212 -15.90 11.88 3.93
C TRP A 212 -16.27 10.72 4.86
N ALA A 213 -17.56 10.38 4.89
CA ALA A 213 -18.05 9.27 5.68
C ALA A 213 -17.96 7.96 4.87
N ALA A 214 -17.56 6.86 5.52
CA ALA A 214 -17.73 5.53 4.94
C ALA A 214 -19.24 5.25 4.86
N LEU A 215 -19.80 5.35 3.67
CA LEU A 215 -21.25 5.19 3.41
C LEU A 215 -21.60 3.71 3.27
N ASP A 216 -21.54 2.99 4.37
CA ASP A 216 -22.02 1.61 4.47
C ASP A 216 -23.19 1.52 5.47
N GLU A 217 -23.68 0.31 5.72
CA GLU A 217 -24.78 0.01 6.67
C GLU A 217 -24.52 0.49 8.10
N ARG A 218 -23.25 0.82 8.44
CA ARG A 218 -22.81 1.27 9.77
C ARG A 218 -22.70 2.79 9.87
N VAL A 219 -23.06 3.54 8.82
CA VAL A 219 -22.99 5.00 8.86
C VAL A 219 -24.07 5.55 9.82
N CYS A 220 -23.64 6.34 10.82
CA CYS A 220 -24.57 6.95 11.72
C CYS A 220 -25.19 8.24 11.14
N PRO A 221 -26.40 8.66 11.58
CA PRO A 221 -27.05 9.85 11.06
C PRO A 221 -26.23 11.14 11.19
N LYS A 222 -25.39 11.26 12.24
CA LYS A 222 -24.51 12.40 12.44
C LYS A 222 -23.42 12.44 11.35
N CYS A 223 -22.78 11.31 11.08
CA CYS A 223 -21.75 11.20 10.06
C CYS A 223 -22.33 11.41 8.65
N GLY A 224 -23.50 10.83 8.35
CA GLY A 224 -24.18 11.01 7.08
C GLY A 224 -24.54 12.49 6.80
N LYS A 225 -24.96 13.25 7.81
CA LYS A 225 -25.25 14.68 7.67
C LYS A 225 -24.01 15.55 7.40
N LEU A 226 -22.82 15.07 7.74
CA LEU A 226 -21.57 15.81 7.56
C LEU A 226 -20.80 15.35 6.31
N HIS A 227 -21.22 14.25 5.69
CA HIS A 227 -20.63 13.76 4.46
C HIS A 227 -20.62 14.84 3.37
N SER A 228 -19.50 14.95 2.67
CA SER A 228 -19.24 15.94 1.61
C SER A 228 -19.25 17.41 2.04
N LYS A 229 -19.39 17.74 3.32
CA LYS A 229 -19.28 19.14 3.77
C LYS A 229 -17.82 19.58 3.72
N LYS A 230 -17.60 20.75 3.11
CA LYS A 230 -16.29 21.39 2.97
C LYS A 230 -15.97 22.30 4.15
N TYR A 231 -14.70 22.36 4.51
CA TYR A 231 -14.19 23.19 5.59
C TYR A 231 -12.80 23.72 5.24
N ARG A 232 -12.50 24.95 5.58
CA ARG A 232 -11.12 25.41 5.58
C ARG A 232 -10.29 24.57 6.54
N VAL A 233 -9.01 24.36 6.23
CA VAL A 233 -8.10 23.53 7.04
C VAL A 233 -8.02 23.98 8.50
N ASP A 234 -8.09 25.30 8.75
CA ASP A 234 -8.06 25.90 10.09
C ASP A 234 -9.38 25.76 10.90
N LYS A 235 -10.49 25.40 10.25
CA LYS A 235 -11.85 25.31 10.83
C LYS A 235 -12.47 23.93 10.69
N ARG A 236 -11.69 22.91 10.35
CA ARG A 236 -12.21 21.54 10.22
C ARG A 236 -12.72 20.98 11.54
N PRO A 237 -13.78 20.18 11.53
CA PRO A 237 -14.18 19.40 12.70
C PRO A 237 -13.15 18.33 13.00
N ILE A 238 -12.91 18.02 14.28
CA ILE A 238 -11.98 16.95 14.68
C ILE A 238 -12.65 15.59 14.44
N LEU A 239 -11.98 14.69 13.76
CA LEU A 239 -12.38 13.29 13.56
C LEU A 239 -11.59 12.35 14.48
N PRO A 240 -12.19 11.22 14.89
CA PRO A 240 -13.56 10.73 14.65
C PRO A 240 -14.62 11.45 15.52
N PHE A 241 -15.89 11.47 15.07
CA PHE A 241 -16.98 12.12 15.81
C PHE A 241 -17.47 11.33 17.03
N HIS A 242 -17.21 10.02 17.06
CA HIS A 242 -17.63 9.08 18.10
C HIS A 242 -16.77 7.80 18.02
N ALA A 243 -16.88 6.93 19.03
CA ALA A 243 -16.24 5.62 18.98
C ALA A 243 -16.69 4.82 17.75
N HIS A 244 -15.77 4.07 17.15
CA HIS A 244 -15.96 3.30 15.91
C HIS A 244 -16.32 4.12 14.66
N CYS A 245 -16.18 5.43 14.69
CA CYS A 245 -16.35 6.27 13.51
C CYS A 245 -15.19 6.07 12.53
N ARG A 246 -15.52 5.89 11.24
CA ARG A 246 -14.54 5.69 10.14
C ARG A 246 -14.52 6.87 9.17
N CYS A 247 -15.08 8.03 9.56
CA CYS A 247 -15.01 9.23 8.74
C CYS A 247 -13.57 9.70 8.58
N THR A 248 -13.25 10.21 7.40
CA THR A 248 -11.96 10.82 7.08
C THR A 248 -12.15 12.16 6.38
N TYR A 249 -11.06 12.79 5.94
CA TYR A 249 -11.07 13.98 5.10
C TYR A 249 -10.60 13.64 3.71
N LEU A 250 -11.17 14.30 2.69
CA LEU A 250 -10.60 14.38 1.36
C LEU A 250 -10.16 15.83 1.09
N PRO A 251 -9.09 16.05 0.32
CA PRO A 251 -8.69 17.39 -0.09
C PRO A 251 -9.73 17.99 -1.05
N VAL A 252 -9.98 19.28 -0.94
CA VAL A 252 -10.76 20.04 -1.91
C VAL A 252 -9.76 20.78 -2.78
N ILE A 253 -9.41 20.16 -3.92
CA ILE A 253 -8.52 20.73 -4.90
C ILE A 253 -9.29 20.71 -6.21
N ASP A 254 -9.48 21.88 -6.84
CA ASP A 254 -10.03 21.91 -8.18
C ASP A 254 -9.06 21.19 -9.09
N LEU A 255 -9.52 20.08 -9.69
CA LEU A 255 -8.70 19.30 -10.63
C LEU A 255 -8.37 20.15 -11.88
N ASP A 256 -9.15 21.21 -12.14
CA ASP A 256 -8.87 22.19 -13.18
C ASP A 256 -7.76 23.19 -12.79
N ASP A 257 -7.49 23.40 -11.50
CA ASP A 257 -6.38 24.26 -11.02
C ASP A 257 -5.04 23.51 -10.88
N LYS A 258 -5.01 22.20 -11.03
CA LYS A 258 -3.77 21.49 -11.32
C LYS A 258 -3.34 21.84 -12.76
N LYS A 259 -2.89 23.07 -12.98
CA LYS A 259 -2.05 23.46 -14.11
C LYS A 259 -0.74 22.66 -14.07
N GLY A 260 -0.82 21.38 -14.37
CA GLY A 260 0.28 20.42 -14.34
C GLY A 260 -0.16 18.98 -14.62
N ASP A 261 -1.45 18.65 -14.53
CA ASP A 261 -1.96 17.33 -14.95
C ASP A 261 -2.54 17.41 -16.39
N ASN A 262 -1.82 18.10 -17.27
CA ASN A 262 -2.07 17.98 -18.69
C ASN A 262 -1.89 16.50 -19.06
N ASN A 263 -2.90 15.91 -19.70
CA ASN A 263 -2.73 14.62 -20.35
C ASN A 263 -1.42 14.65 -21.14
N ILE A 264 -0.58 13.63 -21.08
CA ILE A 264 0.71 13.58 -21.79
C ILE A 264 0.54 14.05 -23.26
N LYS A 265 -0.58 13.66 -23.88
CA LYS A 265 -0.93 14.05 -25.25
C LYS A 265 -1.07 15.57 -25.45
N ASP A 266 -1.54 16.30 -24.44
CA ASP A 266 -1.89 17.72 -24.53
C ASP A 266 -0.74 18.65 -24.12
N THR A 267 0.42 18.10 -23.74
CA THR A 267 1.62 18.85 -23.35
C THR A 267 2.23 19.57 -24.57
N LYS A 268 2.73 20.78 -24.34
CA LYS A 268 3.23 21.67 -25.39
C LYS A 268 4.75 21.77 -25.46
N ASP A 269 5.41 21.45 -24.34
CA ASP A 269 6.86 21.49 -24.22
C ASP A 269 7.36 20.42 -23.22
N PHE A 270 8.68 20.29 -23.11
CA PHE A 270 9.31 19.33 -22.19
C PHE A 270 9.07 19.62 -20.71
N ASN A 271 8.78 20.86 -20.32
CA ASN A 271 8.50 21.17 -18.91
C ASN A 271 7.11 20.64 -18.51
N GLU A 272 6.11 20.89 -19.39
CA GLU A 272 4.78 20.31 -19.18
C GLU A 272 4.80 18.78 -19.27
N LEU A 273 5.58 18.21 -20.20
CA LEU A 273 5.75 16.76 -20.33
C LEU A 273 6.39 16.13 -19.10
N GLU A 274 7.44 16.73 -18.56
CA GLU A 274 8.12 16.26 -17.34
C GLU A 274 7.17 16.23 -16.14
N VAL A 275 6.42 17.31 -15.94
CA VAL A 275 5.40 17.40 -14.88
C VAL A 275 4.33 16.32 -15.07
N SER A 276 3.85 16.15 -16.31
CA SER A 276 2.82 15.16 -16.63
C SER A 276 3.32 13.72 -16.40
N LEU A 277 4.53 13.37 -16.87
CA LEU A 277 5.13 12.05 -16.66
C LEU A 277 5.39 11.76 -15.17
N LYS A 278 5.89 12.76 -14.45
CA LYS A 278 6.13 12.66 -13.02
C LYS A 278 4.83 12.38 -12.27
N ASN A 279 3.77 13.13 -12.55
CA ASN A 279 2.49 13.02 -11.85
C ASN A 279 1.71 11.75 -12.21
N ARG A 280 1.70 11.34 -13.47
CA ARG A 280 0.86 10.25 -13.99
C ARG A 280 1.54 8.89 -13.97
N LEU A 281 2.85 8.86 -14.26
CA LEU A 281 3.61 7.64 -14.45
C LEU A 281 4.72 7.45 -13.40
N GLN A 282 5.02 8.49 -12.60
CA GLN A 282 6.14 8.51 -11.65
C GLN A 282 7.51 8.29 -12.34
N VAL A 283 7.66 8.85 -13.53
CA VAL A 283 8.86 8.74 -14.36
C VAL A 283 9.54 10.10 -14.50
N LYS A 284 10.85 10.16 -14.29
CA LYS A 284 11.68 11.36 -14.47
C LYS A 284 12.17 11.47 -15.92
N ILE A 285 12.49 12.68 -16.37
CA ILE A 285 13.15 12.96 -17.65
C ILE A 285 14.52 13.57 -17.38
N SER A 286 15.58 12.99 -17.99
CA SER A 286 16.91 13.60 -17.95
C SER A 286 17.02 14.84 -18.83
N ASN A 287 17.94 15.74 -18.49
CA ASN A 287 18.19 16.95 -19.28
C ASN A 287 18.63 16.67 -20.74
N ASP A 288 19.20 15.49 -21.01
CA ASP A 288 19.63 15.11 -22.34
C ASP A 288 18.45 14.71 -23.24
N VAL A 289 17.38 14.12 -22.70
CA VAL A 289 16.14 13.84 -23.43
C VAL A 289 15.47 15.14 -23.88
N LYS A 290 15.59 16.22 -23.12
CA LYS A 290 15.05 17.55 -23.47
C LYS A 290 15.73 18.19 -24.69
N LYS A 291 16.82 17.60 -25.19
CA LYS A 291 17.53 18.02 -26.44
C LYS A 291 17.06 17.27 -27.69
N LEU A 292 16.15 16.29 -27.52
CA LEU A 292 15.56 15.51 -28.62
C LEU A 292 14.34 16.23 -29.22
N ASP A 293 13.76 15.66 -30.28
CA ASP A 293 12.50 16.19 -30.81
C ASP A 293 11.35 15.97 -29.85
N PHE A 294 10.74 17.05 -29.40
CA PHE A 294 9.66 17.04 -28.42
C PHE A 294 8.47 16.18 -28.86
N ASN A 295 8.02 16.33 -30.11
CA ASN A 295 6.82 15.62 -30.55
C ASN A 295 7.05 14.10 -30.60
N VAL A 296 8.22 13.68 -31.07
CA VAL A 296 8.56 12.26 -31.14
C VAL A 296 8.66 11.62 -29.76
N VAL A 297 9.30 12.31 -28.79
CA VAL A 297 9.37 11.84 -27.41
C VAL A 297 7.98 11.82 -26.78
N LYS A 298 7.18 12.87 -26.97
CA LYS A 298 5.81 12.96 -26.45
C LYS A 298 4.93 11.82 -26.99
N ASP A 299 4.93 11.59 -28.31
CA ASP A 299 4.10 10.55 -28.93
C ASP A 299 4.46 9.16 -28.40
N THR A 300 5.76 8.88 -28.20
CA THR A 300 6.25 7.65 -27.57
C THR A 300 5.73 7.55 -26.12
N CYS A 301 5.81 8.63 -25.33
CA CYS A 301 5.30 8.65 -23.96
C CYS A 301 3.78 8.45 -23.87
N VAL A 302 3.00 8.97 -24.84
CA VAL A 302 1.54 8.73 -24.93
C VAL A 302 1.23 7.24 -25.14
N SER A 303 2.03 6.55 -25.95
CA SER A 303 1.87 5.11 -26.14
C SER A 303 2.28 4.31 -24.89
N MET A 304 3.36 4.72 -24.21
CA MET A 304 3.79 4.14 -22.94
C MET A 304 2.72 4.29 -21.86
N GLU A 305 2.03 5.43 -21.77
CA GLU A 305 0.97 5.66 -20.77
C GLU A 305 -0.12 4.59 -20.82
N LYS A 306 -0.49 4.10 -22.00
CA LYS A 306 -1.48 3.02 -22.17
C LYS A 306 -1.02 1.73 -21.45
N ALA A 307 0.26 1.39 -21.59
CA ALA A 307 0.84 0.22 -20.95
C ALA A 307 1.00 0.41 -19.43
N PHE A 308 1.39 1.60 -18.96
CA PHE A 308 1.42 1.92 -17.53
C PHE A 308 0.04 1.85 -16.86
N ASN A 309 -1.02 2.21 -17.58
CA ASN A 309 -2.39 2.10 -17.05
C ASN A 309 -2.85 0.64 -16.94
N GLU A 310 -2.36 -0.24 -17.80
CA GLU A 310 -2.64 -1.68 -17.74
C GLU A 310 -1.75 -2.42 -16.73
N PHE A 311 -0.53 -1.89 -16.49
CA PHE A 311 0.45 -2.41 -15.54
C PHE A 311 0.88 -1.32 -14.54
N PRO A 312 0.01 -0.94 -13.59
CA PRO A 312 0.28 0.14 -12.65
C PRO A 312 1.49 -0.12 -11.74
N GLN A 313 1.92 -1.39 -11.59
CA GLN A 313 3.10 -1.79 -10.83
C GLN A 313 4.41 -1.25 -11.42
N LEU A 314 4.40 -0.85 -12.71
CA LEU A 314 5.56 -0.22 -13.35
C LEU A 314 5.74 1.26 -12.96
N LYS A 315 4.70 1.92 -12.41
CA LYS A 315 4.80 3.29 -11.92
C LYS A 315 5.77 3.35 -10.74
N GLY A 316 6.79 4.19 -10.85
CA GLY A 316 7.88 4.26 -9.88
C GLY A 316 8.87 3.09 -9.93
N PHE A 317 8.63 2.05 -10.74
CA PHE A 317 9.62 1.02 -11.05
C PHE A 317 10.47 1.40 -12.27
N VAL A 318 9.88 2.03 -13.27
CA VAL A 318 10.61 2.75 -14.32
C VAL A 318 10.93 4.14 -13.78
N ASP A 319 12.20 4.38 -13.41
CA ASP A 319 12.63 5.59 -12.70
C ASP A 319 12.81 6.80 -13.64
N GLU A 320 13.49 6.59 -14.79
CA GLU A 320 13.96 7.70 -15.61
C GLU A 320 13.97 7.38 -17.11
N LEU A 321 13.60 8.37 -17.90
CA LEU A 321 13.88 8.43 -19.33
C LEU A 321 15.20 9.18 -19.55
N TYR A 322 16.17 8.56 -20.23
CA TYR A 322 17.49 9.13 -20.46
C TYR A 322 17.96 8.90 -21.90
N THR A 323 19.16 9.31 -22.27
CA THR A 323 19.70 9.07 -23.61
C THR A 323 20.83 8.05 -23.58
N SER A 324 20.84 7.15 -24.58
CA SER A 324 21.92 6.19 -24.82
C SER A 324 22.09 5.97 -26.34
N LYS A 325 23.22 5.45 -26.75
CA LYS A 325 23.48 5.03 -28.14
C LYS A 325 23.14 3.55 -28.38
N SER A 326 22.56 2.86 -27.43
CA SER A 326 22.17 1.45 -27.55
C SER A 326 20.82 1.33 -28.26
N GLY A 327 20.75 0.59 -29.34
CA GLY A 327 19.51 0.37 -30.12
C GLY A 327 18.85 1.65 -30.61
N MET A 328 17.55 1.60 -30.93
CA MET A 328 16.69 2.76 -31.11
C MET A 328 16.22 3.30 -29.78
N MET A 329 15.81 2.41 -28.89
CA MET A 329 15.56 2.58 -27.48
C MET A 329 16.19 1.39 -26.73
N SER A 330 16.27 1.45 -25.42
CA SER A 330 16.66 0.29 -24.59
C SER A 330 16.14 0.43 -23.17
N CYS A 331 15.80 -0.69 -22.55
CA CYS A 331 15.46 -0.78 -21.14
C CYS A 331 16.54 -1.55 -20.40
N ALA A 332 16.98 -1.06 -19.24
CA ALA A 332 17.96 -1.74 -18.41
C ALA A 332 17.66 -1.55 -16.92
N PRO A 333 17.94 -2.57 -16.08
CA PRO A 333 17.95 -2.41 -14.63
C PRO A 333 19.01 -1.40 -14.18
N THR A 334 18.73 -0.64 -13.13
CA THR A 334 19.66 0.36 -12.58
C THR A 334 20.76 -0.26 -11.72
N ASP A 335 20.53 -1.44 -11.17
CA ASP A 335 21.42 -2.16 -10.29
C ASP A 335 21.22 -3.69 -10.40
N ARG A 336 22.09 -4.45 -9.76
CA ARG A 336 22.07 -5.93 -9.77
C ARG A 336 20.90 -6.55 -9.02
N SER A 337 20.27 -5.77 -8.13
CA SER A 337 19.08 -6.21 -7.36
C SER A 337 17.78 -5.99 -8.12
N PHE A 338 17.82 -5.34 -9.30
CA PHE A 338 16.67 -4.97 -10.09
C PHE A 338 15.70 -4.08 -9.32
N SER A 339 16.23 -3.17 -8.50
CA SER A 339 15.40 -2.28 -7.68
C SER A 339 14.53 -1.38 -8.54
N LEU A 340 15.10 -0.84 -9.63
CA LEU A 340 14.45 0.03 -10.60
C LEU A 340 14.94 -0.29 -12.03
N THR A 341 14.25 0.25 -13.04
CA THR A 341 14.70 0.23 -14.44
C THR A 341 14.73 1.64 -15.01
N LYS A 342 15.50 1.83 -16.10
CA LYS A 342 15.54 3.06 -16.89
C LYS A 342 15.35 2.73 -18.36
N ILE A 343 14.71 3.66 -19.09
CA ILE A 343 14.48 3.55 -20.53
C ILE A 343 15.23 4.66 -21.26
N SER A 344 15.96 4.28 -22.30
CA SER A 344 16.76 5.23 -23.08
C SER A 344 16.19 5.50 -24.45
N PHE A 345 16.37 6.74 -24.92
CA PHE A 345 16.19 7.17 -26.29
C PHE A 345 17.56 7.34 -26.97
N ASN A 346 17.73 6.85 -28.17
CA ASN A 346 18.95 7.06 -28.92
C ASN A 346 18.87 8.37 -29.71
N PRO A 347 19.75 9.38 -29.41
CA PRO A 347 19.72 10.67 -30.10
C PRO A 347 19.87 10.57 -31.61
N THR A 348 20.52 9.53 -32.15
CA THR A 348 20.68 9.32 -33.61
C THR A 348 19.34 9.19 -34.32
N TYR A 349 18.32 8.67 -33.66
CA TYR A 349 16.98 8.44 -34.17
C TYR A 349 15.99 9.51 -33.77
N TYR A 350 16.09 9.99 -32.51
CA TYR A 350 15.09 10.85 -31.86
C TYR A 350 15.37 12.34 -31.96
N LYS A 351 16.58 12.79 -32.39
CA LYS A 351 16.90 14.21 -32.52
C LYS A 351 16.32 14.84 -33.78
N ASP A 352 16.39 14.11 -34.87
CA ASP A 352 16.02 14.61 -36.24
C ASP A 352 14.85 13.81 -36.82
N ASN A 353 13.96 13.25 -36.03
CA ASN A 353 12.79 12.47 -36.47
C ASN A 353 13.10 11.24 -37.36
N LYS A 354 14.34 10.79 -37.45
CA LYS A 354 14.74 9.62 -38.23
C LYS A 354 14.03 8.34 -37.83
N ILE A 355 13.63 8.25 -36.60
CA ILE A 355 12.88 7.08 -36.07
C ILE A 355 11.62 6.80 -36.89
N LYS A 356 10.92 7.84 -37.40
CA LYS A 356 9.68 7.69 -38.16
C LYS A 356 9.92 6.90 -39.45
N GLU A 357 10.94 7.28 -40.18
CA GLU A 357 11.29 6.63 -41.48
C GLU A 357 11.85 5.22 -41.26
N VAL A 358 12.77 5.08 -40.29
CA VAL A 358 13.44 3.80 -40.02
C VAL A 358 12.42 2.79 -39.52
N TYR A 359 11.59 3.15 -38.52
CA TYR A 359 10.57 2.26 -37.97
C TYR A 359 9.52 1.86 -39.02
N LEU A 360 9.06 2.80 -39.84
CA LEU A 360 8.09 2.52 -40.90
C LEU A 360 8.64 1.49 -41.89
N ARG A 361 9.87 1.65 -42.32
CA ARG A 361 10.56 0.68 -43.21
C ARG A 361 10.66 -0.70 -42.56
N ASP A 362 11.08 -0.75 -41.29
CA ASP A 362 11.30 -1.98 -40.57
C ASP A 362 9.98 -2.70 -40.25
N ALA A 363 8.91 -1.97 -39.94
CA ALA A 363 7.57 -2.54 -39.80
C ALA A 363 6.99 -3.03 -41.17
N ALA A 364 7.21 -2.29 -42.26
CA ALA A 364 6.79 -2.71 -43.58
C ALA A 364 7.50 -4.00 -44.03
N SER A 365 8.77 -4.21 -43.66
CA SER A 365 9.50 -5.45 -43.91
C SER A 365 9.08 -6.62 -43.01
N GLY A 366 8.29 -6.34 -41.98
CA GLY A 366 7.89 -7.32 -40.96
C GLY A 366 8.98 -7.55 -39.91
N PHE A 367 10.02 -6.71 -39.82
CA PHE A 367 11.04 -6.78 -38.80
C PHE A 367 10.46 -6.36 -37.43
N HIS A 368 9.60 -5.35 -37.38
CA HIS A 368 8.71 -5.01 -36.25
C HIS A 368 7.26 -5.39 -36.57
N PRO A 369 6.33 -5.39 -35.59
CA PRO A 369 4.95 -5.74 -35.84
C PRO A 369 4.33 -4.88 -36.94
N LYS A 370 3.72 -5.53 -37.91
CA LYS A 370 3.09 -4.83 -39.04
C LYS A 370 1.97 -3.91 -38.57
N GLU A 371 1.69 -2.86 -39.35
CA GLU A 371 0.65 -1.84 -39.08
C GLU A 371 0.92 -1.03 -37.75
N THR A 372 2.09 -1.15 -37.14
CA THR A 372 2.50 -0.32 -36.01
C THR A 372 3.36 0.88 -36.43
N THR A 373 3.48 1.87 -35.56
CA THR A 373 4.26 3.09 -35.77
C THR A 373 5.35 3.25 -34.70
N TYR A 374 6.31 4.15 -34.94
CA TYR A 374 7.46 4.36 -34.02
C TYR A 374 7.08 4.65 -32.57
N GLU A 375 5.89 5.17 -32.33
CA GLU A 375 5.36 5.50 -31.00
C GLU A 375 5.32 4.27 -30.06
N ILE A 376 5.22 3.08 -30.68
CA ILE A 376 5.13 1.83 -29.92
C ILE A 376 6.49 1.34 -29.41
N SER A 377 7.61 1.93 -29.86
CA SER A 377 8.95 1.53 -29.41
C SER A 377 9.10 1.65 -27.89
N GLY A 378 8.50 2.66 -27.25
CA GLY A 378 8.51 2.79 -25.79
C GLY A 378 7.71 1.68 -25.08
N VAL A 379 6.67 1.15 -25.73
CA VAL A 379 5.89 0.02 -25.19
C VAL A 379 6.67 -1.28 -25.31
N HIS A 380 7.45 -1.47 -26.36
CA HIS A 380 8.42 -2.56 -26.49
C HIS A 380 9.36 -2.56 -25.28
N GLU A 381 9.97 -1.42 -24.94
CA GLU A 381 10.87 -1.30 -23.78
C GLU A 381 10.16 -1.55 -22.44
N LEU A 382 8.86 -1.22 -22.33
CA LEU A 382 8.07 -1.59 -21.15
C LEU A 382 7.87 -3.11 -21.03
N GLY A 383 7.90 -3.86 -22.14
CA GLY A 383 7.94 -5.31 -22.11
C GLY A 383 9.16 -5.83 -21.35
N HIS A 384 10.36 -5.27 -21.61
CA HIS A 384 11.57 -5.57 -20.85
C HIS A 384 11.47 -5.09 -19.38
N ALA A 385 10.87 -3.94 -19.11
CA ALA A 385 10.64 -3.48 -17.74
C ALA A 385 9.74 -4.44 -16.95
N VAL A 386 8.73 -5.04 -17.59
CA VAL A 386 7.89 -6.09 -16.99
C VAL A 386 8.73 -7.33 -16.65
N GLU A 387 9.60 -7.77 -17.54
CA GLU A 387 10.49 -8.90 -17.25
C GLU A 387 11.37 -8.61 -16.03
N ALA A 388 11.98 -7.42 -15.97
CA ALA A 388 12.79 -6.99 -14.83
C ALA A 388 11.96 -6.93 -13.53
N TYR A 389 10.74 -6.44 -13.58
CA TYR A 389 9.83 -6.41 -12.44
C TYR A 389 9.49 -7.83 -11.94
N LEU A 390 9.22 -8.75 -12.84
CA LEU A 390 8.94 -10.16 -12.52
C LEU A 390 10.15 -10.87 -11.91
N ILE A 391 11.38 -10.54 -12.33
CA ILE A 391 12.62 -11.04 -11.71
C ILE A 391 12.70 -10.55 -10.27
N LYS A 392 12.55 -9.24 -10.04
CA LYS A 392 12.52 -8.64 -8.70
C LYS A 392 11.47 -9.28 -7.80
N SER A 393 10.25 -9.50 -8.31
CA SER A 393 9.14 -10.06 -7.55
C SER A 393 9.37 -11.50 -7.08
N LYS A 394 10.20 -12.27 -7.78
CA LYS A 394 10.57 -13.65 -7.40
C LYS A 394 11.45 -13.73 -6.15
N ARG A 395 12.04 -12.62 -5.70
CA ARG A 395 12.92 -12.58 -4.51
C ARG A 395 13.97 -13.69 -4.54
N LEU A 396 14.73 -13.76 -5.66
CA LEU A 396 15.79 -14.73 -5.81
C LEU A 396 16.85 -14.55 -4.69
N LYS A 397 17.63 -15.62 -4.42
CA LYS A 397 18.51 -15.67 -3.25
C LYS A 397 19.73 -14.72 -3.34
N SER A 398 20.07 -14.24 -4.53
CA SER A 398 21.21 -13.35 -4.74
C SER A 398 21.07 -12.48 -5.99
N ASP A 399 21.78 -11.35 -6.01
CA ASP A 399 21.87 -10.47 -7.17
C ASP A 399 22.47 -11.18 -8.40
N ILE A 400 23.32 -12.20 -8.20
CA ILE A 400 23.88 -13.01 -9.28
C ILE A 400 22.77 -13.82 -9.96
N GLU A 401 21.86 -14.40 -9.19
CA GLU A 401 20.71 -15.14 -9.75
C GLU A 401 19.77 -14.22 -10.54
N ASN A 402 19.57 -12.96 -10.09
CA ASN A 402 18.80 -11.95 -10.83
C ASN A 402 19.45 -11.69 -12.21
N ILE A 403 20.78 -11.45 -12.23
CA ILE A 403 21.53 -11.20 -13.47
C ILE A 403 21.48 -12.40 -14.40
N MET A 404 21.67 -13.61 -13.87
CA MET A 404 21.59 -14.85 -14.67
C MET A 404 20.17 -15.01 -15.25
N CYS A 405 19.15 -14.79 -14.45
CA CYS A 405 17.74 -14.88 -14.88
C CYS A 405 17.44 -13.91 -16.04
N TRP A 406 18.01 -12.70 -15.99
CA TRP A 406 17.88 -11.69 -17.03
C TRP A 406 18.65 -12.07 -18.30
N ASN A 407 19.96 -12.39 -18.18
CA ASN A 407 20.81 -12.71 -19.30
C ASN A 407 20.35 -13.97 -20.05
N ASP A 408 19.83 -14.94 -19.31
CA ASP A 408 19.28 -16.19 -19.86
C ASP A 408 17.84 -16.06 -20.33
N CYS A 409 17.20 -14.88 -20.20
CA CYS A 409 15.79 -14.63 -20.53
C CYS A 409 14.85 -15.65 -19.85
N THR A 410 15.15 -16.07 -18.63
CA THR A 410 14.48 -17.23 -17.98
C THR A 410 12.97 -17.00 -17.83
N ILE A 411 12.55 -15.79 -17.42
CA ILE A 411 11.15 -15.42 -17.27
C ILE A 411 10.44 -15.39 -18.62
N ALA A 412 11.02 -14.69 -19.60
CA ALA A 412 10.45 -14.59 -20.93
C ALA A 412 10.37 -15.95 -21.62
N LYS A 413 11.39 -16.82 -21.48
CA LYS A 413 11.34 -18.20 -22.00
C LYS A 413 10.15 -18.99 -21.45
N HIS A 414 9.90 -18.86 -20.14
CA HIS A 414 8.76 -19.54 -19.53
C HIS A 414 7.43 -19.00 -20.09
N ILE A 415 7.25 -17.67 -20.10
CA ILE A 415 6.04 -17.00 -20.60
C ILE A 415 5.78 -17.36 -22.07
N VAL A 416 6.77 -17.17 -22.93
CA VAL A 416 6.64 -17.43 -24.38
C VAL A 416 6.38 -18.91 -24.67
N SER A 417 7.03 -19.84 -23.92
CA SER A 417 6.79 -21.28 -24.08
C SER A 417 5.34 -21.66 -23.74
N GLU A 418 4.82 -21.18 -22.60
CA GLU A 418 3.46 -21.44 -22.18
C GLU A 418 2.44 -20.78 -23.14
N ALA A 419 2.73 -19.55 -23.59
CA ALA A 419 1.89 -18.85 -24.57
C ALA A 419 1.82 -19.61 -25.89
N CYS A 420 2.93 -20.15 -26.41
CA CYS A 420 2.96 -20.98 -27.60
C CYS A 420 2.07 -22.23 -27.43
N LYS A 421 2.12 -22.89 -26.26
CA LYS A 421 1.25 -24.05 -25.98
C LYS A 421 -0.23 -23.68 -25.99
N LYS A 422 -0.57 -22.52 -25.42
CA LYS A 422 -1.96 -22.00 -25.40
C LYS A 422 -2.41 -21.58 -26.80
N ALA A 423 -1.57 -20.84 -27.54
CA ALA A 423 -1.86 -20.40 -28.90
C ALA A 423 -2.16 -21.56 -29.87
N LYS A 424 -1.41 -22.66 -29.76
CA LYS A 424 -1.63 -23.87 -30.58
C LYS A 424 -2.97 -24.57 -30.33
N LYS A 425 -3.64 -24.26 -29.23
CA LYS A 425 -4.99 -24.79 -28.92
C LYS A 425 -6.12 -23.96 -29.55
N THR A 426 -5.80 -22.79 -30.10
CA THR A 426 -6.77 -21.93 -30.76
C THR A 426 -6.86 -22.30 -32.26
N GLU A 427 -7.96 -21.92 -32.93
CA GLU A 427 -8.10 -22.14 -34.38
C GLU A 427 -7.03 -21.40 -35.20
N GLU A 428 -6.64 -20.18 -34.78
CA GLU A 428 -5.61 -19.36 -35.45
C GLU A 428 -4.19 -19.93 -35.30
N GLY A 429 -3.90 -20.61 -34.20
CA GLY A 429 -2.56 -21.14 -33.90
C GLY A 429 -2.40 -22.64 -34.17
N LYS A 430 -3.49 -23.33 -34.51
CA LYS A 430 -3.50 -24.76 -34.73
C LYS A 430 -2.63 -25.16 -35.91
N GLY A 431 -1.71 -26.11 -35.68
CA GLY A 431 -0.79 -26.62 -36.70
C GLY A 431 0.47 -25.75 -36.89
N LEU A 432 0.56 -24.55 -36.35
CA LEU A 432 1.75 -23.69 -36.48
C LEU A 432 2.88 -24.16 -35.57
N LYS A 433 4.13 -24.03 -36.05
CA LYS A 433 5.34 -24.22 -35.25
C LYS A 433 5.59 -22.97 -34.37
N ASN A 434 6.40 -23.13 -33.30
CA ASN A 434 6.72 -21.99 -32.42
C ASN A 434 7.40 -20.83 -33.18
N ALA A 435 8.26 -21.13 -34.17
CA ALA A 435 8.89 -20.09 -34.98
C ALA A 435 7.87 -19.33 -35.85
N GLU A 436 6.88 -20.00 -36.39
CA GLU A 436 5.81 -19.38 -37.20
C GLU A 436 4.92 -18.49 -36.32
N LEU A 437 4.55 -18.96 -35.11
CA LEU A 437 3.81 -18.14 -34.14
C LEU A 437 4.57 -16.86 -33.77
N LYS A 438 5.89 -16.95 -33.51
CA LYS A 438 6.74 -15.79 -33.23
C LYS A 438 6.85 -14.86 -34.44
N ASN A 439 7.07 -15.40 -35.64
CA ASN A 439 7.17 -14.63 -36.87
C ASN A 439 5.88 -13.91 -37.23
N ASN A 440 4.73 -14.42 -36.74
CA ASN A 440 3.44 -13.72 -36.88
C ASN A 440 3.35 -12.46 -36.00
N ILE A 441 4.21 -12.33 -34.97
CA ILE A 441 4.41 -11.07 -34.26
C ILE A 441 5.30 -10.18 -35.10
N SER A 442 6.56 -10.60 -35.28
CA SER A 442 7.57 -9.87 -36.06
C SER A 442 8.80 -10.75 -36.31
N GLY A 443 9.66 -10.34 -37.27
CA GLY A 443 10.97 -10.96 -37.48
C GLY A 443 11.89 -10.81 -36.26
N TYR A 444 11.79 -9.67 -35.55
CA TYR A 444 12.60 -9.40 -34.37
C TYR A 444 12.23 -10.29 -33.17
N ALA A 445 10.98 -10.74 -33.08
CA ALA A 445 10.52 -11.71 -32.09
C ALA A 445 11.20 -13.10 -32.19
N LEU A 446 11.95 -13.35 -33.27
CA LEU A 446 12.70 -14.60 -33.44
C LEU A 446 14.06 -14.59 -32.76
N ASN A 447 14.61 -13.43 -32.40
CA ASN A 447 15.97 -13.32 -31.83
C ASN A 447 16.11 -14.11 -30.54
N ASP A 448 15.30 -13.78 -29.55
CA ASP A 448 15.24 -14.51 -28.27
C ASP A 448 13.85 -14.41 -27.63
N ALA A 449 13.71 -14.88 -26.41
CA ALA A 449 12.41 -14.89 -25.74
C ALA A 449 12.06 -13.53 -25.12
N SER A 450 13.04 -12.75 -24.67
CA SER A 450 12.86 -11.42 -24.13
C SER A 450 12.36 -10.47 -25.21
N GLU A 451 13.01 -10.49 -26.39
CA GLU A 451 12.58 -9.72 -27.57
C GLU A 451 11.21 -10.18 -28.06
N CYS A 452 10.93 -11.49 -28.07
CA CYS A 452 9.61 -12.00 -28.42
C CYS A 452 8.50 -11.46 -27.47
N MET A 453 8.78 -11.36 -26.18
CA MET A 453 7.85 -10.80 -25.22
C MET A 453 7.69 -9.30 -25.42
N ALA A 454 8.77 -8.54 -25.64
CA ALA A 454 8.74 -7.11 -25.89
C ALA A 454 8.01 -6.75 -27.19
N GLU A 455 8.25 -7.48 -28.28
CA GLU A 455 7.52 -7.35 -29.55
C GLU A 455 6.03 -7.72 -29.41
N ALA A 456 5.69 -8.69 -28.55
CA ALA A 456 4.31 -9.00 -28.24
C ALA A 456 3.59 -7.85 -27.50
N PHE A 457 4.29 -7.09 -26.65
CA PHE A 457 3.76 -5.83 -26.09
C PHE A 457 3.50 -4.81 -27.20
N ALA A 458 4.48 -4.59 -28.07
CA ALA A 458 4.34 -3.66 -29.19
C ALA A 458 3.15 -4.04 -30.09
N ASP A 459 3.01 -5.32 -30.45
CA ASP A 459 1.90 -5.83 -31.26
C ASP A 459 0.54 -5.68 -30.54
N TYR A 460 0.46 -6.07 -29.28
CA TYR A 460 -0.79 -6.01 -28.52
C TYR A 460 -1.31 -4.57 -28.34
N PHE A 461 -0.46 -3.63 -27.96
CA PHE A 461 -0.86 -2.24 -27.75
C PHE A 461 -1.01 -1.44 -29.07
N GLY A 462 -0.26 -1.81 -30.12
CA GLY A 462 -0.32 -1.19 -31.43
C GLY A 462 -1.52 -1.68 -32.23
N ASN A 463 -1.70 -2.99 -32.36
CA ASN A 463 -2.68 -3.62 -33.23
C ASN A 463 -4.01 -4.00 -32.53
N LYS A 464 -4.06 -3.97 -31.17
CA LYS A 464 -5.27 -4.24 -30.36
C LYS A 464 -5.94 -5.58 -30.73
N ASP A 465 -7.17 -5.53 -31.21
CA ASP A 465 -7.94 -6.74 -31.57
C ASP A 465 -7.32 -7.53 -32.73
N LYS A 466 -6.54 -6.86 -33.59
CA LYS A 466 -5.81 -7.49 -34.70
C LYS A 466 -4.45 -8.06 -34.30
N ALA A 467 -4.01 -7.87 -33.05
CA ALA A 467 -2.74 -8.43 -32.55
C ALA A 467 -2.71 -9.96 -32.73
N SER A 468 -1.52 -10.49 -32.96
CA SER A 468 -1.32 -11.93 -33.16
C SER A 468 -1.84 -12.75 -31.99
N ILE A 469 -2.24 -13.98 -32.26
CA ILE A 469 -2.73 -14.89 -31.20
C ILE A 469 -1.65 -15.13 -30.13
N LEU A 470 -0.37 -15.18 -30.53
CA LEU A 470 0.72 -15.36 -29.58
C LEU A 470 0.88 -14.14 -28.66
N SER A 471 0.79 -12.92 -29.21
CA SER A 471 0.81 -11.68 -28.42
C SER A 471 -0.32 -11.65 -27.40
N LYS A 472 -1.55 -12.00 -27.80
CA LYS A 472 -2.70 -12.08 -26.90
C LYS A 472 -2.50 -13.10 -25.76
N GLU A 473 -1.94 -14.27 -26.05
CA GLU A 473 -1.68 -15.29 -25.01
C GLU A 473 -0.51 -14.90 -24.09
N ILE A 474 0.57 -14.26 -24.61
CA ILE A 474 1.64 -13.70 -23.80
C ILE A 474 1.07 -12.67 -22.80
N MET A 475 0.25 -11.72 -23.29
CA MET A 475 -0.34 -10.69 -22.45
C MET A 475 -1.27 -11.24 -21.38
N LYS A 476 -2.04 -12.31 -21.65
CA LYS A 476 -2.87 -12.98 -20.62
C LYS A 476 -1.99 -13.56 -19.50
N ILE A 477 -0.90 -14.24 -19.84
CA ILE A 477 0.02 -14.83 -18.85
C ILE A 477 0.70 -13.74 -18.03
N VAL A 478 1.20 -12.68 -18.70
CA VAL A 478 1.83 -11.54 -18.01
C VAL A 478 0.86 -10.88 -17.04
N LYS A 479 -0.39 -10.63 -17.43
CA LYS A 479 -1.42 -10.05 -16.54
C LYS A 479 -1.73 -10.93 -15.33
N GLU A 480 -1.68 -12.27 -15.48
CA GLU A 480 -1.84 -13.19 -14.36
C GLU A 480 -0.64 -13.13 -13.41
N MET A 481 0.58 -13.01 -13.93
CA MET A 481 1.82 -12.95 -13.13
C MET A 481 2.05 -11.59 -12.45
N MET A 482 1.44 -10.53 -12.97
CA MET A 482 1.57 -9.17 -12.43
C MET A 482 0.47 -8.81 -11.40
N LYS A 483 -0.47 -9.70 -11.13
CA LYS A 483 -1.46 -9.57 -10.04
C LYS A 483 -0.84 -9.81 -8.68
#